data_bb0d4d4091b1b869d40faaafcabf8ec0
#
_entry.id   bb0d4d4091b1b869d40faaafcabf8ec0
#
_cell.length_a   1.000
_cell.length_b   1.000
_cell.length_c   1.000
_cell.angle_alpha   90.00
_cell.angle_beta   90.00
_cell.angle_gamma   90.00
#
_symmetry.space_group_name_H-M   'P 1'
#
loop_
_entity.id
_entity.type
_entity.pdbx_description
1 polymer ?
#
loop_
_entity_poly.entity_id
_entity_poly.type
_entity_poly.pdbx_seq_one_letter_code
_entity_poly.pdbx_strand_id
1 'polypeptide(L)'
;MARGVMRMFEMLIRRGVAFFIDFILLLLIFYGNAQFIFISFDNAGQTFGLQVVIAMIMLQLIYVFIYFIYIPVRMPGQTVGKRIMKIKEVKQNQKEMTVSDYFKRDFLLKFLLSSMTSGFVVIFNAILLTYQSIRKQPLRAFQDYVMKTDVIKVTK
;
A
#
# COMPACT_ATOMS: atom_id res chain seq x y z
N MET A 1 -7.70 29.61 -11.58
CA MET A 1 -6.89 29.26 -10.40
C MET A 1 -7.58 28.23 -9.48
N ALA A 2 -8.84 28.36 -9.15
CA ALA A 2 -9.60 27.45 -8.27
C ALA A 2 -9.69 25.98 -8.76
N ARG A 3 -9.86 25.73 -10.06
CA ARG A 3 -9.97 24.36 -10.63
C ARG A 3 -8.71 23.51 -10.44
N GLY A 4 -7.52 24.11 -10.44
CA GLY A 4 -6.25 23.38 -10.24
C GLY A 4 -6.09 22.92 -8.78
N VAL A 5 -6.43 23.77 -7.82
CA VAL A 5 -6.37 23.45 -6.38
C VAL A 5 -7.37 22.35 -6.04
N MET A 6 -8.59 22.44 -6.55
CA MET A 6 -9.63 21.41 -6.35
C MET A 6 -9.19 20.04 -6.88
N ARG A 7 -8.52 19.98 -8.04
CA ARG A 7 -7.99 18.73 -8.59
C ARG A 7 -6.88 18.11 -7.73
N MET A 8 -6.01 18.92 -7.16
CA MET A 8 -4.93 18.43 -6.27
C MET A 8 -5.49 17.90 -4.95
N PHE A 9 -6.43 18.64 -4.35
CA PHE A 9 -7.10 18.20 -3.13
C PHE A 9 -7.92 16.92 -3.36
N GLU A 10 -8.64 16.81 -4.46
CA GLU A 10 -9.32 15.59 -4.87
C GLU A 10 -8.34 14.40 -4.97
N MET A 11 -7.17 14.61 -5.57
CA MET A 11 -6.16 13.55 -5.69
C MET A 11 -5.58 13.15 -4.33
N LEU A 12 -5.35 14.11 -3.43
CA LEU A 12 -4.89 13.83 -2.07
C LEU A 12 -5.90 12.95 -1.33
N ILE A 13 -7.20 13.31 -1.36
CA ILE A 13 -8.27 12.52 -0.75
C ILE A 13 -8.32 11.12 -1.35
N ARG A 14 -8.28 10.99 -2.68
CA ARG A 14 -8.31 9.69 -3.35
C ARG A 14 -7.14 8.79 -2.93
N ARG A 15 -5.94 9.34 -2.78
CA ARG A 15 -4.75 8.60 -2.29
C ARG A 15 -4.93 8.17 -0.83
N GLY A 16 -5.42 9.06 0.03
CA GLY A 16 -5.69 8.77 1.45
C GLY A 16 -6.75 7.69 1.61
N VAL A 17 -7.89 7.82 0.93
CA VAL A 17 -8.98 6.82 0.98
C VAL A 17 -8.53 5.48 0.41
N ALA A 18 -7.79 5.47 -0.72
CA ALA A 18 -7.24 4.24 -1.27
C ALA A 18 -6.31 3.52 -0.28
N PHE A 19 -5.41 4.28 0.37
CA PHE A 19 -4.54 3.73 1.42
C PHE A 19 -5.35 3.14 2.58
N PHE A 20 -6.40 3.82 3.01
CA PHE A 20 -7.24 3.37 4.13
C PHE A 20 -8.01 2.09 3.78
N ILE A 21 -8.53 1.99 2.56
CA ILE A 21 -9.18 0.75 2.07
C ILE A 21 -8.17 -0.40 2.04
N ASP A 22 -6.98 -0.19 1.48
CA ASP A 22 -5.93 -1.19 1.43
C ASP A 22 -5.51 -1.65 2.84
N PHE A 23 -5.39 -0.71 3.78
CA PHE A 23 -5.05 -0.98 5.17
C PHE A 23 -6.11 -1.83 5.88
N ILE A 24 -7.40 -1.47 5.73
CA ILE A 24 -8.51 -2.25 6.32
C ILE A 24 -8.54 -3.67 5.74
N LEU A 25 -8.38 -3.82 4.43
CA LEU A 25 -8.36 -5.14 3.79
C LEU A 25 -7.23 -6.02 4.33
N LEU A 26 -6.03 -5.47 4.48
CA LEU A 26 -4.90 -6.19 5.05
C LEU A 26 -5.13 -6.55 6.53
N LEU A 27 -5.70 -5.64 7.32
CA LEU A 27 -6.05 -5.91 8.71
C LEU A 27 -7.07 -7.06 8.82
N LEU A 28 -8.10 -7.07 7.98
CA LEU A 28 -9.09 -8.15 7.96
C LEU A 28 -8.47 -9.49 7.58
N ILE A 29 -7.58 -9.51 6.58
CA ILE A 29 -6.85 -10.71 6.19
C ILE A 29 -5.97 -11.20 7.34
N PHE A 30 -5.20 -10.31 7.98
CA PHE A 30 -4.31 -10.66 9.10
C PHE A 30 -5.09 -11.16 10.30
N TYR A 31 -6.17 -10.48 10.66
CA TYR A 31 -7.04 -10.89 11.75
C TYR A 31 -7.69 -12.27 11.48
N GLY A 32 -8.27 -12.46 10.29
CA GLY A 32 -8.88 -13.72 9.91
C GLY A 32 -7.90 -14.90 9.95
N ASN A 33 -6.67 -14.70 9.47
CA ASN A 33 -5.61 -15.71 9.57
C ASN A 33 -5.22 -16.03 11.01
N ALA A 34 -5.04 -14.99 11.83
CA ALA A 34 -4.70 -15.18 13.23
C ALA A 34 -5.78 -16.00 13.95
N GLN A 35 -7.05 -15.68 13.73
CA GLN A 35 -8.19 -16.41 14.30
C GLN A 35 -8.24 -17.85 13.79
N PHE A 36 -8.08 -18.08 12.50
CA PHE A 36 -8.09 -19.43 11.92
C PHE A 36 -7.01 -20.32 12.51
N ILE A 37 -5.81 -19.81 12.64
CA ILE A 37 -4.69 -20.56 13.21
C ILE A 37 -4.95 -20.82 14.69
N PHE A 38 -5.38 -19.79 15.46
CA PHE A 38 -5.67 -19.94 16.89
C PHE A 38 -6.72 -21.03 17.14
N ILE A 39 -7.85 -20.98 16.44
CA ILE A 39 -8.93 -21.97 16.58
C ILE A 39 -8.45 -23.37 16.16
N SER A 40 -7.63 -23.49 15.11
CA SER A 40 -7.12 -24.78 14.64
C SER A 40 -6.20 -25.44 15.68
N PHE A 41 -5.37 -24.66 16.37
CA PHE A 41 -4.48 -25.16 17.41
C PHE A 41 -5.23 -25.51 18.71
N ASP A 42 -6.19 -24.69 19.12
CA ASP A 42 -7.02 -24.94 20.28
C ASP A 42 -7.82 -26.24 20.13
N ASN A 43 -8.45 -26.44 18.98
CA ASN A 43 -9.16 -27.68 18.65
C ASN A 43 -8.26 -28.92 18.59
N ALA A 44 -6.98 -28.75 18.27
CA ALA A 44 -6.02 -29.85 18.24
C ALA A 44 -5.39 -30.14 19.62
N GLY A 45 -5.73 -29.37 20.65
CA GLY A 45 -5.11 -29.50 22.00
C GLY A 45 -3.61 -29.20 22.00
N GLN A 46 -3.11 -28.47 21.04
CA GLN A 46 -1.69 -28.15 20.87
C GLN A 46 -1.37 -26.79 21.46
N THR A 47 -0.22 -26.70 22.13
CA THR A 47 0.28 -25.45 22.69
C THR A 47 0.91 -24.58 21.60
N PHE A 48 0.73 -23.26 21.71
CA PHE A 48 1.36 -22.27 20.83
C PHE A 48 2.89 -22.30 20.98
N GLY A 49 3.56 -22.94 20.05
CA GLY A 49 5.03 -23.01 20.00
C GLY A 49 5.62 -21.99 19.00
N LEU A 50 6.93 -21.79 19.07
CA LEU A 50 7.67 -20.91 18.16
C LEU A 50 7.42 -21.21 16.67
N GLN A 51 7.24 -22.49 16.34
CA GLN A 51 6.96 -22.95 14.97
C GLN A 51 5.67 -22.35 14.39
N VAL A 52 4.63 -22.23 15.22
CA VAL A 52 3.35 -21.62 14.83
C VAL A 52 3.51 -20.14 14.54
N VAL A 53 4.25 -19.44 15.42
CA VAL A 53 4.54 -18.01 15.24
C VAL A 53 5.30 -17.77 13.92
N ILE A 54 6.31 -18.60 13.65
CA ILE A 54 7.07 -18.52 12.39
C ILE A 54 6.13 -18.77 11.19
N ALA A 55 5.29 -19.80 11.24
CA ALA A 55 4.35 -20.10 10.17
C ALA A 55 3.36 -18.95 9.94
N MET A 56 2.87 -18.31 11.00
CA MET A 56 2.01 -17.12 10.90
C MET A 56 2.72 -15.97 10.20
N ILE A 57 3.96 -15.67 10.60
CA ILE A 57 4.75 -14.58 10.00
C ILE A 57 4.98 -14.86 8.50
N MET A 58 5.38 -16.09 8.16
CA MET A 58 5.60 -16.47 6.75
C MET A 58 4.32 -16.35 5.92
N LEU A 59 3.19 -16.78 6.44
CA LEU A 59 1.91 -16.65 5.77
C LEU A 59 1.51 -15.18 5.56
N GLN A 60 1.73 -14.33 6.56
CA GLN A 60 1.49 -12.88 6.45
C GLN A 60 2.37 -12.24 5.38
N LEU A 61 3.65 -12.61 5.29
CA LEU A 61 4.54 -12.13 4.25
C LEU A 61 4.07 -12.53 2.85
N ILE A 62 3.56 -13.77 2.69
CA ILE A 62 2.98 -14.24 1.42
C ILE A 62 1.77 -13.37 1.02
N TYR A 63 0.85 -13.06 1.94
CA TYR A 63 -0.29 -12.19 1.66
C TYR A 63 0.12 -10.78 1.27
N VAL A 64 1.09 -10.20 1.99
CA VAL A 64 1.65 -8.88 1.66
C VAL A 64 2.28 -8.89 0.28
N PHE A 65 3.03 -9.94 -0.06
CA PHE A 65 3.65 -10.11 -1.36
C PHE A 65 2.60 -10.18 -2.48
N ILE A 66 1.58 -11.02 -2.30
CA ILE A 66 0.46 -11.12 -3.26
C ILE A 66 -0.23 -9.76 -3.40
N TYR A 67 -0.50 -9.08 -2.31
CA TYR A 67 -1.26 -7.83 -2.32
C TYR A 67 -0.50 -6.68 -2.99
N PHE A 68 0.78 -6.50 -2.67
CA PHE A 68 1.58 -5.36 -3.15
C PHE A 68 2.36 -5.62 -4.44
N ILE A 69 2.48 -6.88 -4.87
CA ILE A 69 3.24 -7.22 -6.07
C ILE A 69 2.35 -7.91 -7.10
N TYR A 70 1.73 -9.03 -6.76
CA TYR A 70 0.96 -9.80 -7.73
C TYR A 70 -0.28 -9.05 -8.23
N ILE A 71 -1.06 -8.43 -7.31
CA ILE A 71 -2.25 -7.67 -7.69
C ILE A 71 -1.92 -6.49 -8.61
N PRO A 72 -0.95 -5.57 -8.30
CA PRO A 72 -0.59 -4.48 -9.19
C PRO A 72 0.02 -4.90 -10.53
N VAL A 73 0.63 -6.08 -10.60
CA VAL A 73 1.10 -6.65 -11.89
C VAL A 73 -0.08 -7.09 -12.76
N ARG A 74 -1.12 -7.70 -12.16
CA ARG A 74 -2.34 -8.10 -12.88
C ARG A 74 -3.27 -6.93 -13.20
N MET A 75 -3.24 -5.90 -12.38
CA MET A 75 -4.01 -4.66 -12.55
C MET A 75 -3.03 -3.47 -12.62
N PRO A 76 -2.44 -3.19 -13.80
CA PRO A 76 -1.27 -2.32 -13.92
C PRO A 76 -1.33 -1.03 -13.09
N GLY A 77 -0.48 -0.96 -12.06
CA GLY A 77 -0.38 0.20 -11.18
C GLY A 77 -1.49 0.36 -10.14
N GLN A 78 -2.32 -0.67 -9.91
CA GLN A 78 -3.45 -0.55 -9.00
C GLN A 78 -3.47 -1.64 -7.93
N THR A 79 -3.58 -1.24 -6.66
CA THR A 79 -4.12 -2.09 -5.57
C THR A 79 -5.65 -2.03 -5.58
N VAL A 80 -6.29 -2.82 -4.74
CA VAL A 80 -7.78 -2.81 -4.64
C VAL A 80 -8.30 -1.42 -4.29
N GLY A 81 -7.72 -0.77 -3.27
CA GLY A 81 -8.10 0.59 -2.88
C GLY A 81 -7.88 1.62 -3.99
N LYS A 82 -6.74 1.55 -4.70
CA LYS A 82 -6.47 2.44 -5.84
C LYS A 82 -7.45 2.23 -7.00
N ARG A 83 -7.85 0.98 -7.25
CA ARG A 83 -8.84 0.65 -8.28
C ARG A 83 -10.20 1.23 -7.95
N ILE A 84 -10.66 1.10 -6.69
CA ILE A 84 -11.93 1.69 -6.22
C ILE A 84 -11.89 3.22 -6.38
N MET A 85 -10.77 3.85 -6.03
CA MET A 85 -10.60 5.31 -6.12
C MET A 85 -10.26 5.80 -7.53
N LYS A 86 -10.18 4.90 -8.52
CA LYS A 86 -9.86 5.20 -9.93
C LYS A 86 -8.55 5.97 -10.09
N ILE A 87 -7.51 5.54 -9.39
CA ILE A 87 -6.14 6.05 -9.50
C ILE A 87 -5.19 4.90 -9.81
N LYS A 88 -4.08 5.20 -10.48
CA LYS A 88 -3.02 4.22 -10.76
C LYS A 88 -1.63 4.83 -10.65
N GLU A 89 -0.67 3.98 -10.42
CA GLU A 89 0.76 4.32 -10.39
C GLU A 89 1.37 4.15 -11.77
N VAL A 90 2.21 5.11 -12.13
CA VAL A 90 2.94 5.10 -13.39
C VAL A 90 4.38 5.60 -13.16
N LYS A 91 5.31 5.17 -13.99
CA LYS A 91 6.64 5.81 -14.03
C LYS A 91 6.53 7.21 -14.65
N GLN A 92 7.41 8.13 -14.24
CA GLN A 92 7.45 9.49 -14.81
C GLN A 92 7.70 9.50 -16.32
N ASN A 93 8.38 8.47 -16.85
CA ASN A 93 8.58 8.27 -18.29
C ASN A 93 7.39 7.59 -18.98
N GLN A 94 6.25 7.48 -18.32
CA GLN A 94 5.01 6.85 -18.79
C GLN A 94 5.12 5.35 -19.15
N LYS A 95 6.26 4.71 -18.87
CA LYS A 95 6.40 3.25 -19.02
C LYS A 95 5.64 2.53 -17.92
N GLU A 96 5.16 1.35 -18.21
CA GLU A 96 4.57 0.47 -17.20
C GLU A 96 5.60 0.05 -16.16
N MET A 97 5.12 -0.16 -14.94
CA MET A 97 5.97 -0.66 -13.85
C MET A 97 6.18 -2.16 -14.00
N THR A 98 7.42 -2.58 -13.77
CA THR A 98 7.78 -4.00 -13.75
C THR A 98 7.56 -4.62 -12.37
N VAL A 99 7.61 -5.95 -12.27
CA VAL A 99 7.55 -6.68 -10.99
C VAL A 99 8.60 -6.16 -10.01
N SER A 100 9.83 -5.91 -10.49
CA SER A 100 10.92 -5.36 -9.67
C SER A 100 10.62 -3.96 -9.15
N ASP A 101 9.91 -3.13 -9.92
CA ASP A 101 9.50 -1.79 -9.47
C ASP A 101 8.49 -1.87 -8.33
N TYR A 102 7.47 -2.74 -8.45
CA TYR A 102 6.49 -2.98 -7.37
C TYR A 102 7.16 -3.52 -6.11
N PHE A 103 8.08 -4.49 -6.28
CA PHE A 103 8.82 -5.04 -5.16
C PHE A 103 9.61 -3.96 -4.40
N LYS A 104 10.38 -3.14 -5.11
CA LYS A 104 11.18 -2.08 -4.49
C LYS A 104 10.31 -0.99 -3.87
N ARG A 105 9.27 -0.55 -4.57
CA ARG A 105 8.44 0.58 -4.18
C ARG A 105 7.42 0.23 -3.08
N ASP A 106 6.64 -0.82 -3.32
CA ASP A 106 5.49 -1.13 -2.45
C ASP A 106 5.86 -2.13 -1.35
N PHE A 107 6.71 -3.11 -1.63
CA PHE A 107 7.16 -4.04 -0.60
C PHE A 107 8.30 -3.46 0.25
N LEU A 108 9.42 -3.02 -0.35
CA LEU A 108 10.56 -2.53 0.44
C LEU A 108 10.30 -1.12 1.02
N LEU A 109 9.99 -0.12 0.19
CA LEU A 109 9.90 1.26 0.65
C LEU A 109 8.59 1.58 1.37
N LYS A 110 7.47 0.99 0.96
CA LYS A 110 6.18 1.28 1.58
C LYS A 110 5.91 0.35 2.76
N PHE A 111 5.96 -0.97 2.57
CA PHE A 111 5.61 -1.93 3.62
C PHE A 111 6.77 -2.15 4.61
N LEU A 112 7.93 -2.61 4.14
CA LEU A 112 9.03 -2.99 5.02
C LEU A 112 9.58 -1.79 5.80
N LEU A 113 9.88 -0.67 5.13
CA LEU A 113 10.38 0.53 5.77
C LEU A 113 9.34 1.11 6.75
N SER A 114 8.04 1.09 6.39
CA SER A 114 6.97 1.54 7.30
C SER A 114 6.86 0.65 8.53
N SER A 115 7.02 -0.67 8.37
CA SER A 115 7.02 -1.63 9.50
C SER A 115 8.23 -1.43 10.41
N MET A 116 9.42 -1.26 9.85
CA MET A 116 10.64 -1.01 10.61
C MET A 116 10.62 0.32 11.37
N THR A 117 9.94 1.32 10.84
CA THR A 117 9.82 2.65 11.47
C THR A 117 8.54 2.82 12.29
N SER A 118 7.88 1.72 12.66
CA SER A 118 6.62 1.75 13.44
C SER A 118 5.57 2.72 12.86
N GLY A 119 5.51 2.83 11.53
CA GLY A 119 4.55 3.67 10.82
C GLY A 119 4.97 5.14 10.65
N PHE A 120 6.13 5.59 11.15
CA PHE A 120 6.58 6.98 10.95
C PHE A 120 6.62 7.41 9.49
N VAL A 121 6.98 6.51 8.57
CA VAL A 121 6.96 6.78 7.11
C VAL A 121 5.55 7.11 6.61
N VAL A 122 4.51 6.50 7.17
CA VAL A 122 3.11 6.79 6.81
C VAL A 122 2.74 8.21 7.23
N ILE A 123 3.09 8.58 8.46
CA ILE A 123 2.84 9.93 9.00
C ILE A 123 3.64 10.97 8.18
N PHE A 124 4.91 10.70 7.92
CA PHE A 124 5.75 11.55 7.08
C PHE A 124 5.16 11.76 5.69
N ASN A 125 4.70 10.69 5.03
CA ASN A 125 4.05 10.78 3.73
C ASN A 125 2.74 11.59 3.78
N ALA A 126 1.94 11.46 4.84
CA ALA A 126 0.72 12.24 5.00
C ALA A 126 1.03 13.73 5.14
N ILE A 127 2.01 14.10 5.95
CA ILE A 127 2.47 15.49 6.12
C ILE A 127 3.03 16.03 4.80
N LEU A 128 3.91 15.27 4.13
CA LEU A 128 4.53 15.65 2.87
C LEU A 128 3.50 15.92 1.77
N LEU A 129 2.52 15.01 1.60
CA LEU A 129 1.47 15.16 0.60
C LEU A 129 0.54 16.34 0.90
N THR A 130 0.23 16.57 2.19
CA THR A 130 -0.58 17.72 2.61
C THR A 130 0.16 19.03 2.34
N TYR A 131 1.44 19.12 2.69
CA TYR A 131 2.28 20.28 2.40
C TYR A 131 2.35 20.58 0.90
N GLN A 132 2.59 19.56 0.07
CA GLN A 132 2.61 19.69 -1.39
C GLN A 132 1.27 20.17 -1.95
N SER A 133 0.15 19.65 -1.41
CA SER A 133 -1.19 20.08 -1.82
C SER A 133 -1.42 21.57 -1.56
N ILE A 134 -1.00 22.07 -0.40
CA ILE A 134 -1.09 23.50 -0.03
C ILE A 134 -0.19 24.35 -0.95
N ARG A 135 1.03 23.87 -1.23
CA ARG A 135 2.01 24.56 -2.09
C ARG A 135 1.72 24.42 -3.59
N LYS A 136 0.67 23.69 -3.98
CA LYS A 136 0.32 23.39 -5.38
C LYS A 136 1.44 22.69 -6.16
N GLN A 137 2.20 21.85 -5.45
CA GLN A 137 3.27 21.04 -6.01
C GLN A 137 2.73 19.65 -6.43
N PRO A 138 3.40 18.94 -7.35
CA PRO A 138 3.02 17.57 -7.68
C PRO A 138 2.99 16.69 -6.42
N LEU A 139 1.88 15.95 -6.23
CA LEU A 139 1.70 15.08 -5.06
C LEU A 139 2.56 13.81 -5.20
N ARG A 140 3.67 13.76 -4.50
CA ARG A 140 4.62 12.63 -4.50
C ARG A 140 4.92 12.21 -3.08
N ALA A 141 4.65 10.96 -2.74
CA ALA A 141 5.07 10.36 -1.50
C ALA A 141 6.58 10.05 -1.53
N PHE A 142 7.20 9.73 -0.42
CA PHE A 142 8.63 9.43 -0.33
C PHE A 142 9.07 8.37 -1.36
N GLN A 143 8.32 7.25 -1.44
CA GLN A 143 8.60 6.19 -2.42
C GLN A 143 8.44 6.65 -3.87
N ASP A 144 7.57 7.64 -4.14
CA ASP A 144 7.39 8.20 -5.48
C ASP A 144 8.62 9.01 -5.92
N TYR A 145 9.28 9.72 -4.98
CA TYR A 145 10.53 10.40 -5.24
C TYR A 145 11.67 9.42 -5.53
N VAL A 146 11.83 8.40 -4.69
CA VAL A 146 12.91 7.41 -4.82
C VAL A 146 12.79 6.63 -6.13
N MET A 147 11.58 6.24 -6.50
CA MET A 147 11.32 5.38 -7.66
C MET A 147 10.95 6.14 -8.94
N LYS A 148 10.93 7.47 -8.89
CA LYS A 148 10.52 8.35 -10.00
C LYS A 148 9.16 7.91 -10.59
N THR A 149 8.17 7.77 -9.71
CA THR A 149 6.80 7.40 -10.06
C THR A 149 5.84 8.53 -9.75
N ASP A 150 4.68 8.50 -10.38
CA ASP A 150 3.56 9.40 -10.13
C ASP A 150 2.27 8.60 -9.96
N VAL A 151 1.30 9.17 -9.26
CA VAL A 151 -0.05 8.61 -9.16
C VAL A 151 -0.99 9.49 -9.98
N ILE A 152 -1.65 8.89 -10.95
CA ILE A 152 -2.55 9.58 -11.86
C ILE A 152 -3.98 9.06 -11.74
N LYS A 153 -4.95 9.89 -12.13
CA LYS A 153 -6.36 9.50 -12.23
C LYS A 153 -6.56 8.65 -13.50
N VAL A 154 -7.29 7.55 -13.36
CA VAL A 154 -7.74 6.75 -14.50
C VAL A 154 -8.97 7.44 -15.10
N THR A 155 -8.80 8.03 -16.27
CA THR A 155 -9.92 8.46 -17.12
C THR A 155 -10.32 7.28 -17.99
N LYS A 156 -11.60 6.95 -17.99
CA LYS A 156 -12.18 6.03 -18.98
C LYS A 156 -12.12 6.66 -20.34
#